data_3fe963858ede810c013f2036d14fb845
#
_entry.id   3fe963858ede810c013f2036d14fb845
#
_cell.length_a   1.000
_cell.length_b   1.000
_cell.length_c   1.000
_cell.angle_alpha   90.00
_cell.angle_beta   90.00
_cell.angle_gamma   90.00
#
_symmetry.space_group_name_H-M   'P 1'
#
loop_
_entity.id
_entity.type
_entity.pdbx_description
1 polymer ?
#
loop_
_entity_poly.entity_id
_entity_poly.type
_entity_poly.pdbx_seq_one_letter_code
_entity_poly.pdbx_strand_id
1 'polypeptide(L)'
;GYRQYEFTDNFWTVVGVANARRTLEAGFTTVRNVGASGYADVALRDAINAGDVPGPRMLVSGPPLGITGGHCDNNLLPFEYHATEGGVADGIEQVQHKVREVTKYGADLIKVCATGGVLSKGDDPRASQYTLEEMKAIVADAHRLGRKVAAHAHGAQGVIWASEAGVDSVEHGHLMNDESIAALKKNGTYLVPTLYLMDWQRAHSAQTNLPAFLKAKMELVSSEGKQNVQKAIRAGVKIGMGTDAAVYPHGLNAHELEVYVQLGMTPLQAIQSATINDAELLGWKEKIGALETGKWADIIAVDGDPLHDIATLQRVKFVMKGGEVVKNDYAK
;
A
#
# COMPACT_ATOMS: atom_id res chain seq x y z
N GLY A 1 2.28 -15.14 6.21
CA GLY A 1 2.93 -16.27 6.88
C GLY A 1 2.43 -17.61 6.39
N TYR A 2 2.78 -18.73 7.06
CA TYR A 2 2.45 -20.09 6.59
C TYR A 2 0.96 -20.33 6.33
N ARG A 3 0.05 -19.61 6.99
CA ARG A 3 -1.39 -19.73 6.77
C ARG A 3 -1.82 -19.51 5.32
N GLN A 4 -1.05 -18.77 4.53
CA GLN A 4 -1.36 -18.58 3.10
C GLN A 4 -1.32 -19.88 2.30
N TYR A 5 -0.58 -20.90 2.77
CA TYR A 5 -0.45 -22.20 2.12
C TYR A 5 -1.48 -23.25 2.61
N GLU A 6 -2.32 -22.88 3.59
CA GLU A 6 -3.41 -23.75 4.05
C GLU A 6 -4.61 -23.74 3.10
N PHE A 7 -4.71 -22.73 2.24
CA PHE A 7 -5.85 -22.48 1.37
C PHE A 7 -5.42 -22.22 -0.07
N THR A 8 -6.33 -22.43 -1.00
CA THR A 8 -6.12 -22.10 -2.42
C THR A 8 -6.18 -20.59 -2.66
N ASP A 9 -5.62 -20.09 -3.78
CA ASP A 9 -5.72 -18.68 -4.17
C ASP A 9 -7.17 -18.21 -4.27
N ASN A 10 -8.09 -19.07 -4.71
CA ASN A 10 -9.51 -18.75 -4.79
C ASN A 10 -10.13 -18.42 -3.41
N PHE A 11 -9.67 -19.08 -2.35
CA PHE A 11 -10.12 -18.76 -0.98
C PHE A 11 -9.82 -17.30 -0.62
N TRP A 12 -8.62 -16.83 -0.95
CA TRP A 12 -8.21 -15.46 -0.66
C TRP A 12 -9.00 -14.43 -1.47
N THR A 13 -9.40 -14.75 -2.70
CA THR A 13 -10.32 -13.91 -3.49
C THR A 13 -11.67 -13.77 -2.77
N VAL A 14 -12.24 -14.86 -2.25
CA VAL A 14 -13.51 -14.83 -1.49
C VAL A 14 -13.38 -14.02 -0.20
N VAL A 15 -12.28 -14.20 0.55
CA VAL A 15 -11.97 -13.37 1.74
C VAL A 15 -11.83 -11.90 1.35
N GLY A 16 -11.26 -11.62 0.17
CA GLY A 16 -11.13 -10.28 -0.40
C GLY A 16 -12.48 -9.56 -0.54
N VAL A 17 -13.55 -10.26 -0.92
CA VAL A 17 -14.92 -9.68 -1.01
C VAL A 17 -15.38 -9.12 0.34
N ALA A 18 -15.23 -9.89 1.42
CA ALA A 18 -15.60 -9.44 2.75
C ALA A 18 -14.74 -8.24 3.22
N ASN A 19 -13.45 -8.25 2.88
CA ASN A 19 -12.52 -7.17 3.23
C ASN A 19 -12.79 -5.90 2.42
N ALA A 20 -13.10 -6.02 1.12
CA ALA A 20 -13.49 -4.90 0.27
C ALA A 20 -14.74 -4.20 0.82
N ARG A 21 -15.76 -4.97 1.22
CA ARG A 21 -16.95 -4.43 1.86
C ARG A 21 -16.63 -3.67 3.15
N ARG A 22 -15.82 -4.24 4.05
CA ARG A 22 -15.40 -3.57 5.30
C ARG A 22 -14.66 -2.28 5.04
N THR A 23 -13.77 -2.27 4.05
CA THR A 23 -13.01 -1.08 3.65
C THR A 23 -13.93 0.01 3.12
N LEU A 24 -14.91 -0.34 2.26
CA LEU A 24 -15.89 0.60 1.74
C LEU A 24 -16.79 1.17 2.85
N GLU A 25 -17.31 0.32 3.75
CA GLU A 25 -18.16 0.72 4.88
C GLU A 25 -17.40 1.58 5.91
N ALA A 26 -16.07 1.48 5.97
CA ALA A 26 -15.21 2.36 6.76
C ALA A 26 -14.95 3.73 6.09
N GLY A 27 -15.51 3.97 4.89
CA GLY A 27 -15.43 5.26 4.21
C GLY A 27 -14.41 5.37 3.08
N PHE A 28 -13.69 4.29 2.75
CA PHE A 28 -12.70 4.27 1.68
C PHE A 28 -13.37 3.86 0.36
N THR A 29 -13.76 4.86 -0.44
CA THR A 29 -14.54 4.66 -1.68
C THR A 29 -13.68 4.31 -2.89
N THR A 30 -12.40 4.67 -2.86
CA THR A 30 -11.37 4.30 -3.84
C THR A 30 -10.10 3.87 -3.12
N VAL A 31 -9.49 2.77 -3.54
CA VAL A 31 -8.25 2.24 -2.96
C VAL A 31 -7.29 1.76 -4.05
N ARG A 32 -6.02 1.68 -3.68
CA ARG A 32 -4.99 1.00 -4.45
C ARG A 32 -4.60 -0.28 -3.70
N ASN A 33 -4.63 -1.43 -4.39
CA ASN A 33 -4.07 -2.68 -3.87
C ASN A 33 -2.70 -2.92 -4.50
N VAL A 34 -1.67 -3.07 -3.66
CA VAL A 34 -0.27 -3.14 -4.13
C VAL A 34 0.34 -4.52 -3.85
N GLY A 35 -0.36 -5.56 -4.27
CA GLY A 35 0.12 -6.93 -4.25
C GLY A 35 -0.98 -7.96 -4.01
N ALA A 36 -1.05 -8.96 -4.89
CA ALA A 36 -1.90 -10.13 -4.72
C ALA A 36 -1.34 -11.31 -5.54
N SER A 37 -1.29 -12.50 -4.93
CA SER A 37 -0.95 -13.72 -5.66
C SER A 37 -2.09 -14.09 -6.62
N GLY A 38 -1.76 -14.74 -7.74
CA GLY A 38 -2.73 -15.29 -8.67
C GLY A 38 -3.73 -14.29 -9.27
N TYR A 39 -3.41 -12.99 -9.29
CA TYR A 39 -4.31 -11.92 -9.76
C TYR A 39 -5.66 -11.85 -9.04
N ALA A 40 -5.71 -12.24 -7.76
CA ALA A 40 -6.92 -12.21 -6.94
C ALA A 40 -7.53 -10.80 -6.82
N ASP A 41 -6.70 -9.76 -6.80
CA ASP A 41 -7.10 -8.36 -6.77
C ASP A 41 -7.72 -7.89 -8.10
N VAL A 42 -7.21 -8.37 -9.23
CA VAL A 42 -7.79 -8.12 -10.56
C VAL A 42 -9.20 -8.71 -10.63
N ALA A 43 -9.36 -9.97 -10.23
CA ALA A 43 -10.67 -10.62 -10.21
C ALA A 43 -11.66 -9.89 -9.28
N LEU A 44 -11.21 -9.46 -8.10
CA LEU A 44 -12.04 -8.72 -7.15
C LEU A 44 -12.45 -7.35 -7.70
N ARG A 45 -11.51 -6.58 -8.28
CA ARG A 45 -11.80 -5.31 -8.95
C ARG A 45 -12.85 -5.47 -10.04
N ASP A 46 -12.67 -6.47 -10.90
CA ASP A 46 -13.56 -6.70 -12.03
C ASP A 46 -14.98 -7.09 -11.56
N ALA A 47 -15.10 -7.93 -10.53
CA ALA A 47 -16.40 -8.27 -9.92
C ALA A 47 -17.06 -7.05 -9.26
N ILE A 48 -16.29 -6.16 -8.61
CA ILE A 48 -16.82 -4.89 -8.06
C ILE A 48 -17.28 -3.96 -9.20
N ASN A 49 -16.52 -3.86 -10.29
CA ASN A 49 -16.88 -3.02 -11.43
C ASN A 49 -18.10 -3.56 -12.19
N ALA A 50 -18.30 -4.87 -12.23
CA ALA A 50 -19.50 -5.51 -12.77
C ALA A 50 -20.74 -5.34 -11.88
N GLY A 51 -20.55 -4.96 -10.61
CA GLY A 51 -21.64 -4.85 -9.62
C GLY A 51 -22.01 -6.17 -8.96
N ASP A 52 -21.25 -7.24 -9.18
CA ASP A 52 -21.52 -8.57 -8.60
C ASP A 52 -21.24 -8.61 -7.09
N VAL A 53 -20.29 -7.81 -6.61
CA VAL A 53 -19.93 -7.73 -5.20
C VAL A 53 -19.71 -6.27 -4.74
N PRO A 54 -20.01 -5.92 -3.48
CA PRO A 54 -19.77 -4.57 -2.96
C PRO A 54 -18.27 -4.37 -2.67
N GLY A 55 -17.77 -3.17 -2.98
CA GLY A 55 -16.41 -2.78 -2.66
C GLY A 55 -16.06 -1.36 -3.13
N PRO A 56 -14.90 -0.84 -2.74
CA PRO A 56 -14.37 0.42 -3.27
C PRO A 56 -14.00 0.27 -4.74
N ARG A 57 -13.81 1.38 -5.45
CA ARG A 57 -13.07 1.33 -6.73
C ARG A 57 -11.64 0.92 -6.42
N MET A 58 -11.10 0.03 -7.23
CA MET A 58 -9.75 -0.49 -7.00
C MET A 58 -8.85 -0.19 -8.19
N LEU A 59 -7.62 0.26 -7.91
CA LEU A 59 -6.48 0.10 -8.80
C LEU A 59 -5.62 -1.04 -8.25
N VAL A 60 -5.24 -1.97 -9.10
CA VAL A 60 -4.64 -3.24 -8.69
C VAL A 60 -3.32 -3.52 -9.39
N SER A 61 -2.40 -4.18 -8.71
CA SER A 61 -1.06 -4.47 -9.24
C SER A 61 -0.87 -5.91 -9.71
N GLY A 62 -1.73 -6.83 -9.30
CA GLY A 62 -1.43 -8.25 -9.43
C GLY A 62 -0.19 -8.66 -8.60
N PRO A 63 0.54 -9.70 -9.04
CA PRO A 63 1.75 -10.14 -8.35
C PRO A 63 2.84 -9.07 -8.31
N PRO A 64 3.38 -8.73 -7.12
CA PRO A 64 4.45 -7.75 -6.98
C PRO A 64 5.76 -8.29 -7.57
N LEU A 65 6.50 -7.45 -8.29
CA LEU A 65 7.82 -7.80 -8.82
C LEU A 65 8.84 -7.90 -7.68
N GLY A 66 9.65 -8.95 -7.68
CA GLY A 66 10.74 -9.19 -6.73
C GLY A 66 11.86 -10.00 -7.36
N ILE A 67 13.02 -9.95 -6.74
CA ILE A 67 14.14 -10.82 -7.11
C ILE A 67 13.95 -12.23 -6.55
N THR A 68 14.60 -13.23 -7.13
CA THR A 68 14.70 -14.58 -6.55
C THR A 68 15.20 -14.51 -5.11
N GLY A 69 14.46 -15.11 -4.17
CA GLY A 69 14.77 -15.10 -2.74
C GLY A 69 14.54 -13.75 -2.05
N GLY A 70 13.95 -12.77 -2.72
CA GLY A 70 13.65 -11.45 -2.18
C GLY A 70 12.37 -11.41 -1.35
N HIS A 71 11.98 -10.20 -0.91
CA HIS A 71 10.80 -9.97 -0.08
C HIS A 71 9.49 -10.41 -0.77
N CYS A 72 9.41 -10.23 -2.08
CA CYS A 72 8.26 -10.59 -2.88
C CYS A 72 8.34 -12.00 -3.49
N ASP A 73 9.21 -12.85 -2.97
CA ASP A 73 9.30 -14.27 -3.35
C ASP A 73 8.83 -15.18 -2.22
N ASN A 74 8.63 -16.44 -2.55
CA ASN A 74 8.21 -17.48 -1.61
C ASN A 74 9.42 -18.06 -0.87
N ASN A 75 9.77 -17.49 0.28
CA ASN A 75 10.91 -17.87 1.10
C ASN A 75 10.55 -18.75 2.30
N LEU A 76 9.30 -19.16 2.43
CA LEU A 76 8.85 -19.93 3.61
C LEU A 76 8.95 -21.45 3.43
N LEU A 77 8.90 -21.93 2.20
CA LEU A 77 8.95 -23.34 1.88
C LEU A 77 10.39 -23.82 1.61
N PRO A 78 10.73 -25.08 1.96
CA PRO A 78 12.01 -25.68 1.64
C PRO A 78 12.25 -25.80 0.12
N PHE A 79 13.52 -25.92 -0.26
CA PHE A 79 13.97 -26.01 -1.66
C PHE A 79 13.23 -27.09 -2.48
N GLU A 80 12.91 -28.21 -1.86
CA GLU A 80 12.26 -29.37 -2.51
C GLU A 80 10.89 -29.03 -3.13
N TYR A 81 10.24 -27.95 -2.67
CA TYR A 81 8.96 -27.49 -3.22
C TYR A 81 9.12 -26.62 -4.47
N HIS A 82 10.34 -26.13 -4.76
CA HIS A 82 10.61 -25.23 -5.88
C HIS A 82 9.60 -24.09 -5.99
N ALA A 83 9.12 -23.61 -4.84
CA ALA A 83 8.09 -22.57 -4.79
C ALA A 83 8.69 -21.20 -5.10
N THR A 84 8.00 -20.47 -5.95
CA THR A 84 8.32 -19.07 -6.31
C THR A 84 7.05 -18.29 -6.52
N GLU A 85 7.08 -16.99 -6.26
CA GLU A 85 5.93 -16.12 -6.51
C GLU A 85 5.86 -15.68 -7.99
N GLY A 86 4.63 -15.42 -8.46
CA GLY A 86 4.37 -15.10 -9.87
C GLY A 86 5.01 -13.80 -10.37
N GLY A 87 5.48 -12.93 -9.48
CA GLY A 87 6.15 -11.67 -9.81
C GLY A 87 7.67 -11.74 -9.87
N VAL A 88 8.29 -12.89 -9.58
CA VAL A 88 9.75 -13.02 -9.54
C VAL A 88 10.35 -12.83 -10.93
N ALA A 89 11.36 -11.97 -11.01
CA ALA A 89 12.11 -11.67 -12.22
C ALA A 89 13.49 -11.08 -11.87
N ASP A 90 14.55 -11.59 -12.47
CA ASP A 90 15.93 -11.16 -12.27
C ASP A 90 16.53 -10.64 -13.59
N GLY A 91 17.22 -9.50 -13.54
CA GLY A 91 17.83 -8.87 -14.70
C GLY A 91 16.85 -8.09 -15.58
N ILE A 92 17.42 -7.18 -16.38
CA ILE A 92 16.66 -6.18 -17.15
C ILE A 92 15.63 -6.82 -18.08
N GLU A 93 15.98 -7.86 -18.80
CA GLU A 93 15.07 -8.48 -19.77
C GLU A 93 13.85 -9.15 -19.09
N GLN A 94 14.09 -9.83 -17.95
CA GLN A 94 13.03 -10.51 -17.23
C GLN A 94 12.09 -9.51 -16.54
N VAL A 95 12.62 -8.44 -15.92
CA VAL A 95 11.76 -7.44 -15.27
C VAL A 95 10.90 -6.69 -16.30
N GLN A 96 11.43 -6.37 -17.49
CA GLN A 96 10.64 -5.78 -18.57
C GLN A 96 9.55 -6.74 -19.07
N HIS A 97 9.89 -8.02 -19.24
CA HIS A 97 8.90 -9.04 -19.59
C HIS A 97 7.78 -9.10 -18.54
N LYS A 98 8.16 -9.13 -17.25
CA LYS A 98 7.21 -9.22 -16.13
C LYS A 98 6.30 -7.99 -16.03
N VAL A 99 6.80 -6.77 -16.23
CA VAL A 99 5.97 -5.56 -16.32
C VAL A 99 4.89 -5.71 -17.39
N ARG A 100 5.26 -6.22 -18.57
CA ARG A 100 4.32 -6.45 -19.67
C ARG A 100 3.33 -7.57 -19.37
N GLU A 101 3.78 -8.62 -18.71
CA GLU A 101 2.97 -9.77 -18.29
C GLU A 101 1.88 -9.34 -17.29
N VAL A 102 2.24 -8.68 -16.20
CA VAL A 102 1.25 -8.24 -15.20
C VAL A 102 0.29 -7.20 -15.79
N THR A 103 0.79 -6.32 -16.68
CA THR A 103 -0.07 -5.38 -17.44
C THR A 103 -1.05 -6.12 -18.35
N LYS A 104 -0.60 -7.16 -19.06
CA LYS A 104 -1.45 -8.01 -19.90
C LYS A 104 -2.59 -8.63 -19.11
N TYR A 105 -2.33 -9.07 -17.88
CA TYR A 105 -3.32 -9.72 -17.03
C TYR A 105 -4.13 -8.75 -16.17
N GLY A 106 -4.09 -7.45 -16.49
CA GLY A 106 -5.03 -6.46 -15.97
C GLY A 106 -4.52 -5.57 -14.85
N ALA A 107 -3.22 -5.55 -14.56
CA ALA A 107 -2.66 -4.62 -13.60
C ALA A 107 -2.85 -3.16 -14.04
N ASP A 108 -3.32 -2.31 -13.12
CA ASP A 108 -3.46 -0.86 -13.29
C ASP A 108 -2.19 -0.10 -12.94
N LEU A 109 -1.34 -0.71 -12.11
CA LEU A 109 -0.05 -0.20 -11.69
C LEU A 109 0.94 -1.35 -11.50
N ILE A 110 2.21 -1.03 -11.39
CA ILE A 110 3.26 -2.00 -11.09
C ILE A 110 3.68 -1.86 -9.62
N LYS A 111 3.76 -2.98 -8.91
CA LYS A 111 4.38 -3.03 -7.57
C LYS A 111 5.73 -3.72 -7.67
N VAL A 112 6.73 -3.14 -7.00
CA VAL A 112 8.08 -3.69 -6.92
C VAL A 112 8.56 -3.75 -5.46
N CYS A 113 9.31 -4.79 -5.11
CA CYS A 113 10.01 -4.90 -3.83
C CYS A 113 11.47 -4.45 -4.01
N ALA A 114 11.74 -3.17 -3.65
CA ALA A 114 13.07 -2.58 -3.82
C ALA A 114 14.04 -2.94 -2.68
N THR A 115 13.53 -3.33 -1.52
CA THR A 115 14.34 -3.83 -0.39
C THR A 115 13.76 -5.11 0.17
N GLY A 116 14.51 -5.77 1.05
CA GLY A 116 13.98 -6.76 1.96
C GLY A 116 12.85 -6.19 2.83
N GLY A 117 12.07 -7.06 3.43
CA GLY A 117 10.90 -6.67 4.23
C GLY A 117 10.81 -7.39 5.57
N VAL A 118 9.74 -7.08 6.31
CA VAL A 118 9.51 -7.61 7.65
C VAL A 118 8.94 -9.03 7.60
N LEU A 119 7.95 -9.28 6.74
CA LEU A 119 7.17 -10.53 6.74
C LEU A 119 7.77 -11.66 5.89
N SER A 120 8.92 -11.47 5.29
CA SER A 120 9.69 -12.47 4.54
C SER A 120 10.78 -13.11 5.38
N LYS A 121 11.25 -14.30 4.99
CA LYS A 121 12.34 -15.04 5.65
C LYS A 121 13.62 -14.88 4.83
N GLY A 122 14.76 -14.65 5.52
CA GLY A 122 16.09 -14.72 4.92
C GLY A 122 16.62 -13.43 4.31
N ASP A 123 15.83 -12.38 4.23
CA ASP A 123 16.20 -11.06 3.73
C ASP A 123 16.31 -10.01 4.86
N ASP A 124 16.99 -8.91 4.57
CA ASP A 124 17.18 -7.78 5.49
C ASP A 124 16.40 -6.55 4.97
N PRO A 125 15.51 -5.95 5.78
CA PRO A 125 14.79 -4.73 5.38
C PRO A 125 15.68 -3.55 4.96
N ARG A 126 16.96 -3.54 5.37
CA ARG A 126 17.94 -2.50 4.99
C ARG A 126 18.54 -2.73 3.62
N ALA A 127 18.56 -3.97 3.13
CA ALA A 127 19.24 -4.34 1.92
C ALA A 127 18.40 -4.07 0.68
N SER A 128 18.98 -3.35 -0.31
CA SER A 128 18.39 -3.22 -1.65
C SER A 128 18.37 -4.58 -2.34
N GLN A 129 17.32 -4.87 -3.06
CA GLN A 129 17.14 -6.13 -3.78
C GLN A 129 17.36 -5.97 -5.28
N TYR A 130 16.62 -5.09 -5.93
CA TYR A 130 16.92 -4.71 -7.30
C TYR A 130 18.08 -3.72 -7.37
N THR A 131 18.85 -3.79 -8.45
CA THR A 131 19.80 -2.74 -8.82
C THR A 131 19.08 -1.50 -9.32
N LEU A 132 19.77 -0.36 -9.35
CA LEU A 132 19.20 0.88 -9.91
C LEU A 132 18.83 0.71 -11.40
N GLU A 133 19.61 -0.03 -12.16
CA GLU A 133 19.40 -0.29 -13.58
C GLU A 133 18.14 -1.13 -13.83
N GLU A 134 17.91 -2.17 -13.03
CA GLU A 134 16.69 -2.98 -13.08
C GLU A 134 15.46 -2.13 -12.72
N MET A 135 15.53 -1.32 -11.66
CA MET A 135 14.44 -0.43 -11.28
C MET A 135 14.14 0.61 -12.37
N LYS A 136 15.16 1.20 -13.00
CA LYS A 136 14.96 2.09 -14.16
C LYS A 136 14.27 1.40 -15.31
N ALA A 137 14.64 0.15 -15.61
CA ALA A 137 14.01 -0.64 -16.67
C ALA A 137 12.53 -0.93 -16.36
N ILE A 138 12.21 -1.28 -15.10
CA ILE A 138 10.81 -1.46 -14.62
C ILE A 138 10.01 -0.18 -14.82
N VAL A 139 10.52 0.95 -14.30
CA VAL A 139 9.82 2.24 -14.35
C VAL A 139 9.61 2.72 -15.79
N ALA A 140 10.65 2.62 -16.63
CA ALA A 140 10.57 3.05 -18.03
C ALA A 140 9.50 2.25 -18.81
N ASP A 141 9.44 0.93 -18.64
CA ASP A 141 8.44 0.09 -19.31
C ASP A 141 7.03 0.33 -18.75
N ALA A 142 6.90 0.45 -17.43
CA ALA A 142 5.63 0.75 -16.76
C ALA A 142 5.05 2.10 -17.23
N HIS A 143 5.84 3.16 -17.16
CA HIS A 143 5.38 4.50 -17.57
C HIS A 143 5.07 4.56 -19.07
N ARG A 144 5.86 3.90 -19.91
CA ARG A 144 5.58 3.77 -21.35
C ARG A 144 4.23 3.09 -21.62
N LEU A 145 3.80 2.17 -20.76
CA LEU A 145 2.51 1.49 -20.80
C LEU A 145 1.41 2.23 -20.03
N GLY A 146 1.68 3.46 -19.55
CA GLY A 146 0.72 4.26 -18.78
C GLY A 146 0.45 3.72 -17.37
N ARG A 147 1.37 2.94 -16.80
CA ARG A 147 1.26 2.36 -15.45
C ARG A 147 2.18 3.08 -14.48
N LYS A 148 1.65 3.48 -13.32
CA LYS A 148 2.43 3.99 -12.21
C LYS A 148 3.19 2.87 -11.49
N VAL A 149 4.25 3.23 -10.76
CA VAL A 149 5.08 2.27 -10.03
C VAL A 149 5.08 2.60 -8.54
N ALA A 150 4.74 1.60 -7.72
CA ALA A 150 4.81 1.65 -6.26
C ALA A 150 5.93 0.74 -5.75
N ALA A 151 6.86 1.25 -4.95
CA ALA A 151 8.00 0.50 -4.46
C ALA A 151 7.92 0.25 -2.95
N HIS A 152 7.86 -1.02 -2.52
CA HIS A 152 8.19 -1.37 -1.13
C HIS A 152 9.67 -1.08 -0.90
N ALA A 153 9.98 -0.24 0.08
CA ALA A 153 11.35 0.01 0.51
C ALA A 153 11.41 0.47 1.97
N HIS A 154 12.23 -0.17 2.78
CA HIS A 154 12.55 0.28 4.14
C HIS A 154 13.90 0.97 4.19
N GLY A 155 14.95 0.31 3.73
CA GLY A 155 16.34 0.78 3.82
C GLY A 155 16.65 1.97 2.93
N ALA A 156 17.50 2.87 3.42
CA ALA A 156 17.82 4.16 2.79
C ALA A 156 18.27 4.02 1.34
N GLN A 157 19.16 3.07 1.04
CA GLN A 157 19.67 2.88 -0.33
C GLN A 157 18.57 2.46 -1.31
N GLY A 158 17.68 1.55 -0.89
CA GLY A 158 16.54 1.14 -1.74
C GLY A 158 15.55 2.29 -1.98
N VAL A 159 15.31 3.12 -0.98
CA VAL A 159 14.49 4.34 -1.13
C VAL A 159 15.12 5.33 -2.10
N ILE A 160 16.44 5.56 -2.00
CA ILE A 160 17.19 6.42 -2.92
C ILE A 160 17.07 5.90 -4.36
N TRP A 161 17.40 4.63 -4.59
CA TRP A 161 17.38 4.04 -5.92
C TRP A 161 15.98 3.97 -6.52
N ALA A 162 14.96 3.63 -5.70
CA ALA A 162 13.57 3.65 -6.16
C ALA A 162 13.16 5.06 -6.61
N SER A 163 13.47 6.09 -5.81
CA SER A 163 13.18 7.47 -6.14
C SER A 163 13.95 7.98 -7.37
N GLU A 164 15.25 7.63 -7.50
CA GLU A 164 16.08 7.98 -8.66
C GLU A 164 15.66 7.24 -9.93
N ALA A 165 15.15 6.03 -9.81
CA ALA A 165 14.56 5.29 -10.93
C ALA A 165 13.26 5.91 -11.43
N GLY A 166 12.62 6.77 -10.63
CA GLY A 166 11.40 7.49 -10.99
C GLY A 166 10.11 6.78 -10.58
N VAL A 167 10.12 5.97 -9.51
CA VAL A 167 8.86 5.40 -8.98
C VAL A 167 7.94 6.51 -8.51
N ASP A 168 6.62 6.30 -8.63
CA ASP A 168 5.61 7.28 -8.22
C ASP A 168 5.44 7.33 -6.70
N SER A 169 5.60 6.21 -6.02
CA SER A 169 5.57 6.15 -4.56
C SER A 169 6.55 5.14 -3.98
N VAL A 170 7.01 5.44 -2.76
CA VAL A 170 7.69 4.51 -1.87
C VAL A 170 6.74 4.19 -0.73
N GLU A 171 6.52 2.91 -0.51
CA GLU A 171 5.73 2.39 0.60
C GLU A 171 6.65 2.13 1.80
N HIS A 172 6.16 2.43 3.00
CA HIS A 172 6.83 2.28 4.29
C HIS A 172 7.93 3.32 4.57
N GLY A 173 9.13 3.18 4.01
CA GLY A 173 10.24 4.11 4.24
C GLY A 173 10.78 4.15 5.67
N HIS A 174 10.59 3.10 6.48
CA HIS A 174 10.80 3.17 7.94
C HIS A 174 12.27 3.34 8.35
N LEU A 175 13.22 2.89 7.52
CA LEU A 175 14.67 2.96 7.79
C LEU A 175 15.37 3.99 6.89
N MET A 176 14.64 5.07 6.55
CA MET A 176 15.18 6.20 5.81
C MET A 176 16.24 6.96 6.62
N ASN A 177 17.14 7.62 5.91
CA ASN A 177 18.04 8.63 6.43
C ASN A 177 17.79 9.98 5.73
N ASP A 178 18.56 11.00 6.10
CA ASP A 178 18.38 12.35 5.55
C ASP A 178 18.62 12.40 4.04
N GLU A 179 19.52 11.56 3.48
CA GLU A 179 19.78 11.48 2.04
C GLU A 179 18.57 10.92 1.28
N SER A 180 17.98 9.83 1.79
CA SER A 180 16.79 9.23 1.18
C SER A 180 15.57 10.15 1.25
N ILE A 181 15.39 10.88 2.35
CA ILE A 181 14.36 11.91 2.49
C ILE A 181 14.58 13.04 1.45
N ALA A 182 15.83 13.48 1.28
CA ALA A 182 16.18 14.48 0.28
C ALA A 182 15.91 13.99 -1.15
N ALA A 183 16.19 12.71 -1.44
CA ALA A 183 15.90 12.09 -2.74
C ALA A 183 14.39 12.07 -3.05
N LEU A 184 13.55 11.62 -2.10
CA LEU A 184 12.09 11.64 -2.24
C LEU A 184 11.58 13.05 -2.55
N LYS A 185 12.04 14.04 -1.78
CA LYS A 185 11.63 15.44 -1.98
C LYS A 185 12.07 15.98 -3.33
N LYS A 186 13.33 15.76 -3.71
CA LYS A 186 13.93 16.24 -4.97
C LYS A 186 13.17 15.70 -6.19
N ASN A 187 12.83 14.41 -6.17
CA ASN A 187 12.20 13.74 -7.31
C ASN A 187 10.67 13.83 -7.27
N GLY A 188 10.07 14.37 -6.19
CA GLY A 188 8.63 14.48 -6.02
C GLY A 188 7.94 13.13 -5.79
N THR A 189 8.70 12.11 -5.39
CA THR A 189 8.19 10.76 -5.07
C THR A 189 7.33 10.82 -3.82
N TYR A 190 6.15 10.24 -3.85
CA TYR A 190 5.29 10.11 -2.68
C TYR A 190 5.86 9.12 -1.67
N LEU A 191 5.70 9.42 -0.38
CA LEU A 191 5.88 8.46 0.70
C LEU A 191 4.50 8.03 1.22
N VAL A 192 4.29 6.71 1.34
CA VAL A 192 3.07 6.08 1.88
C VAL A 192 3.45 5.25 3.10
N PRO A 193 3.45 5.80 4.33
CA PRO A 193 4.21 5.26 5.45
C PRO A 193 3.68 4.01 6.12
N THR A 194 2.36 3.75 6.12
CA THR A 194 1.73 2.55 6.74
C THR A 194 2.14 2.28 8.19
N LEU A 195 1.99 3.26 9.07
CA LEU A 195 2.55 3.22 10.43
C LEU A 195 1.65 2.54 11.46
N TYR A 196 0.32 2.65 11.33
CA TYR A 196 -0.61 2.10 12.32
C TYR A 196 -0.47 0.58 12.47
N LEU A 197 -0.07 -0.12 11.41
CA LEU A 197 0.16 -1.57 11.49
C LEU A 197 1.13 -1.96 12.60
N MET A 198 2.16 -1.14 12.88
CA MET A 198 3.14 -1.39 13.94
C MET A 198 2.52 -1.22 15.33
N ASP A 199 1.68 -0.20 15.52
CA ASP A 199 0.95 0.02 16.78
C ASP A 199 -0.03 -1.12 17.04
N TRP A 200 -0.77 -1.52 16.01
CA TRP A 200 -1.71 -2.63 16.09
C TRP A 200 -1.01 -3.95 16.46
N GLN A 201 0.07 -4.27 15.77
CA GLN A 201 0.84 -5.48 16.04
C GLN A 201 1.46 -5.50 17.43
N ARG A 202 1.97 -4.35 17.91
CA ARG A 202 2.49 -4.23 19.28
C ARG A 202 1.38 -4.48 20.31
N ALA A 203 0.21 -3.89 20.12
CA ALA A 203 -0.94 -4.07 21.01
C ALA A 203 -1.46 -5.52 21.03
N HIS A 204 -1.30 -6.27 19.92
CA HIS A 204 -1.79 -7.64 19.76
C HIS A 204 -0.66 -8.69 19.77
N SER A 205 0.56 -8.32 20.17
CA SER A 205 1.74 -9.18 20.12
C SER A 205 1.63 -10.49 20.92
N ALA A 206 0.85 -10.48 22.00
CA ALA A 206 0.57 -11.67 22.81
C ALA A 206 -0.36 -12.67 22.08
N GLN A 207 -1.17 -12.22 21.13
CA GLN A 207 -2.13 -13.01 20.38
C GLN A 207 -1.54 -13.52 19.06
N THR A 208 -0.50 -12.86 18.56
CA THR A 208 0.22 -13.24 17.33
C THR A 208 1.46 -14.05 17.69
N ASN A 209 1.39 -15.37 17.54
CA ASN A 209 2.56 -16.23 17.78
C ASN A 209 3.55 -16.13 16.62
N LEU A 210 4.17 -14.95 16.45
CA LEU A 210 5.12 -14.69 15.38
C LEU A 210 6.48 -15.36 15.66
N PRO A 211 7.14 -15.92 14.65
CA PRO A 211 8.52 -16.41 14.74
C PRO A 211 9.48 -15.32 15.24
N ALA A 212 10.55 -15.72 15.93
CA ALA A 212 11.52 -14.80 16.53
C ALA A 212 12.17 -13.87 15.49
N PHE A 213 12.47 -14.37 14.29
CA PHE A 213 13.07 -13.55 13.22
C PHE A 213 12.14 -12.44 12.72
N LEU A 214 10.82 -12.70 12.65
CA LEU A 214 9.84 -11.66 12.30
C LEU A 214 9.75 -10.59 13.40
N LYS A 215 9.72 -11.01 14.67
CA LYS A 215 9.73 -10.08 15.81
C LYS A 215 10.95 -9.16 15.79
N ALA A 216 12.14 -9.71 15.49
CA ALA A 216 13.37 -8.92 15.40
C ALA A 216 13.32 -7.89 14.27
N LYS A 217 12.80 -8.25 13.09
CA LYS A 217 12.62 -7.33 11.97
C LYS A 217 11.58 -6.26 12.26
N MET A 218 10.47 -6.64 12.91
CA MET A 218 9.44 -5.68 13.35
C MET A 218 9.99 -4.66 14.34
N GLU A 219 10.77 -5.10 15.32
CA GLU A 219 11.41 -4.19 16.28
C GLU A 219 12.37 -3.24 15.57
N LEU A 220 13.20 -3.74 14.64
CA LEU A 220 14.10 -2.92 13.85
C LEU A 220 13.34 -1.78 13.12
N VAL A 221 12.27 -2.09 12.37
CA VAL A 221 11.55 -1.06 11.60
C VAL A 221 10.70 -0.17 12.51
N SER A 222 10.22 -0.67 13.65
CA SER A 222 9.38 0.11 14.57
C SER A 222 10.19 1.08 15.42
N SER A 223 11.46 0.78 15.71
CA SER A 223 12.32 1.61 16.56
C SER A 223 12.59 2.99 15.96
N GLU A 224 12.71 3.07 14.63
CA GLU A 224 13.09 4.31 13.92
C GLU A 224 11.96 4.83 13.01
N GLY A 225 11.03 3.98 12.60
CA GLY A 225 10.07 4.27 11.52
C GLY A 225 9.27 5.55 11.74
N LYS A 226 8.67 5.72 12.92
CA LYS A 226 7.89 6.93 13.22
C LYS A 226 8.76 8.19 13.21
N GLN A 227 9.98 8.13 13.74
CA GLN A 227 10.90 9.26 13.78
C GLN A 227 11.34 9.65 12.37
N ASN A 228 11.67 8.68 11.51
CA ASN A 228 12.10 8.93 10.14
C ASN A 228 10.96 9.50 9.28
N VAL A 229 9.73 8.96 9.43
CA VAL A 229 8.55 9.52 8.76
C VAL A 229 8.24 10.94 9.27
N GLN A 230 8.38 11.21 10.57
CA GLN A 230 8.24 12.58 11.10
C GLN A 230 9.25 13.55 10.46
N LYS A 231 10.51 13.12 10.27
CA LYS A 231 11.51 13.93 9.56
C LYS A 231 11.09 14.19 8.11
N ALA A 232 10.58 13.17 7.40
CA ALA A 232 10.11 13.31 6.03
C ALA A 232 8.94 14.31 5.92
N ILE A 233 7.97 14.23 6.84
CA ILE A 233 6.86 15.20 6.93
C ILE A 233 7.40 16.62 7.11
N ARG A 234 8.31 16.83 8.07
CA ARG A 234 8.92 18.15 8.34
C ARG A 234 9.75 18.68 7.18
N ALA A 235 10.39 17.77 6.44
CA ALA A 235 11.15 18.12 5.24
C ALA A 235 10.25 18.51 4.05
N GLY A 236 8.94 18.25 4.12
CA GLY A 236 7.98 18.54 3.06
C GLY A 236 7.99 17.50 1.94
N VAL A 237 8.27 16.24 2.24
CA VAL A 237 8.02 15.12 1.32
C VAL A 237 6.53 15.00 1.08
N LYS A 238 6.10 14.69 -0.12
CA LYS A 238 4.70 14.41 -0.44
C LYS A 238 4.25 13.13 0.29
N ILE A 239 3.20 13.25 1.10
CA ILE A 239 2.66 12.09 1.85
C ILE A 239 1.33 11.68 1.23
N GLY A 240 1.21 10.40 0.87
CA GLY A 240 -0.04 9.71 0.59
C GLY A 240 -0.46 8.87 1.79
N MET A 241 -1.75 8.55 1.86
CA MET A 241 -2.30 7.68 2.90
C MET A 241 -2.32 6.23 2.42
N GLY A 242 -1.68 5.34 3.17
CA GLY A 242 -1.75 3.89 2.98
C GLY A 242 -1.66 3.15 4.30
N THR A 243 -2.14 1.90 4.32
CA THR A 243 -2.38 1.20 5.59
C THR A 243 -1.75 -0.18 5.67
N ASP A 244 -1.50 -0.82 4.53
CA ASP A 244 -1.09 -2.23 4.46
C ASP A 244 -2.07 -3.15 5.24
N ALA A 245 -3.38 -2.80 5.20
CA ALA A 245 -4.44 -3.61 5.79
C ALA A 245 -4.50 -4.98 5.08
N ALA A 246 -4.62 -6.01 5.83
CA ALA A 246 -4.49 -7.45 5.74
C ALA A 246 -3.40 -7.93 6.72
N VAL A 247 -2.36 -7.14 6.97
CA VAL A 247 -1.43 -7.34 8.10
C VAL A 247 -2.17 -7.12 9.43
N TYR A 248 -3.17 -6.26 9.41
CA TYR A 248 -4.18 -6.09 10.47
C TYR A 248 -5.59 -6.02 9.84
N PRO A 249 -6.69 -6.11 10.62
CA PRO A 249 -8.04 -6.18 10.07
C PRO A 249 -8.43 -4.96 9.23
N HIS A 250 -9.04 -5.20 8.06
CA HIS A 250 -9.69 -4.17 7.27
C HIS A 250 -10.83 -3.50 8.06
N GLY A 251 -11.08 -2.21 7.79
CA GLY A 251 -12.06 -1.38 8.50
C GLY A 251 -11.43 -0.49 9.57
N LEU A 252 -10.18 -0.74 9.97
CA LEU A 252 -9.41 0.08 10.90
C LEU A 252 -8.49 1.08 10.18
N ASN A 253 -8.65 1.25 8.89
CA ASN A 253 -7.74 2.01 8.03
C ASN A 253 -7.58 3.47 8.47
N ALA A 254 -8.63 4.13 8.96
CA ALA A 254 -8.58 5.54 9.36
C ALA A 254 -7.71 5.83 10.59
N HIS A 255 -7.29 4.81 11.35
CA HIS A 255 -6.32 4.99 12.44
C HIS A 255 -4.96 5.52 11.95
N GLU A 256 -4.60 5.28 10.69
CA GLU A 256 -3.38 5.83 10.09
C GLU A 256 -3.37 7.36 10.13
N LEU A 257 -4.52 8.02 9.94
CA LEU A 257 -4.65 9.47 9.98
C LEU A 257 -4.34 10.06 11.38
N GLU A 258 -4.73 9.33 12.43
CA GLU A 258 -4.40 9.72 13.80
C GLU A 258 -2.89 9.66 14.03
N VAL A 259 -2.21 8.63 13.52
CA VAL A 259 -0.76 8.52 13.60
C VAL A 259 -0.09 9.68 12.86
N TYR A 260 -0.59 10.08 11.69
CA TYR A 260 -0.03 11.24 10.96
C TYR A 260 -0.15 12.54 11.76
N VAL A 261 -1.27 12.76 12.44
CA VAL A 261 -1.46 13.93 13.32
C VAL A 261 -0.49 13.86 14.51
N GLN A 262 -0.30 12.70 15.14
CA GLN A 262 0.67 12.50 16.21
C GLN A 262 2.12 12.81 15.76
N LEU A 263 2.43 12.61 14.47
CA LEU A 263 3.74 12.91 13.88
C LEU A 263 3.89 14.37 13.42
N GLY A 264 2.87 15.20 13.59
CA GLY A 264 2.95 16.64 13.39
C GLY A 264 2.24 17.17 12.15
N MET A 265 1.46 16.35 11.43
CA MET A 265 0.50 16.88 10.45
C MET A 265 -0.64 17.58 11.16
N THR A 266 -1.18 18.65 10.56
CA THR A 266 -2.48 19.15 10.99
C THR A 266 -3.57 18.13 10.58
N PRO A 267 -4.73 18.10 11.27
CA PRO A 267 -5.85 17.23 10.86
C PRO A 267 -6.23 17.43 9.39
N LEU A 268 -6.22 18.68 8.89
CA LEU A 268 -6.48 18.96 7.48
C LEU A 268 -5.44 18.31 6.55
N GLN A 269 -4.15 18.38 6.87
CA GLN A 269 -3.10 17.75 6.09
C GLN A 269 -3.25 16.20 6.09
N ALA A 270 -3.62 15.60 7.23
CA ALA A 270 -3.89 14.16 7.30
C ALA A 270 -5.09 13.78 6.41
N ILE A 271 -6.19 14.56 6.42
CA ILE A 271 -7.32 14.35 5.51
C ILE A 271 -6.88 14.51 4.05
N GLN A 272 -6.08 15.52 3.74
CA GLN A 272 -5.58 15.77 2.40
C GLN A 272 -4.69 14.61 1.90
N SER A 273 -3.91 13.96 2.77
CA SER A 273 -3.12 12.79 2.38
C SER A 273 -3.98 11.63 1.87
N ALA A 274 -5.18 11.44 2.44
CA ALA A 274 -6.13 10.39 2.07
C ALA A 274 -7.15 10.82 1.00
N THR A 275 -7.05 12.02 0.47
CA THR A 275 -8.01 12.57 -0.50
C THR A 275 -7.28 13.15 -1.71
N ILE A 276 -6.97 14.45 -1.70
CA ILE A 276 -6.39 15.14 -2.87
C ILE A 276 -4.97 14.64 -3.22
N ASN A 277 -4.15 14.29 -2.22
CA ASN A 277 -2.80 13.78 -2.47
C ASN A 277 -2.85 12.38 -3.09
N ASP A 278 -3.68 11.50 -2.54
CA ASP A 278 -3.86 10.16 -3.10
C ASP A 278 -4.53 10.23 -4.48
N ALA A 279 -5.48 11.14 -4.69
CA ALA A 279 -6.06 11.36 -6.01
C ALA A 279 -5.02 11.78 -7.05
N GLU A 280 -4.04 12.63 -6.67
CA GLU A 280 -2.89 12.98 -7.52
C GLU A 280 -1.97 11.78 -7.74
N LEU A 281 -1.61 11.05 -6.67
CA LEU A 281 -0.79 9.84 -6.75
C LEU A 281 -1.40 8.80 -7.67
N LEU A 282 -2.71 8.57 -7.58
CA LEU A 282 -3.45 7.64 -8.44
C LEU A 282 -3.61 8.14 -9.89
N GLY A 283 -3.35 9.42 -10.16
CA GLY A 283 -3.64 10.05 -11.46
C GLY A 283 -5.12 10.32 -11.71
N TRP A 284 -5.93 10.39 -10.65
CA TRP A 284 -7.38 10.56 -10.70
C TRP A 284 -7.88 11.86 -10.05
N LYS A 285 -7.01 12.86 -9.89
CA LYS A 285 -7.35 14.15 -9.26
C LYS A 285 -8.54 14.86 -9.89
N GLU A 286 -8.80 14.63 -11.18
CA GLU A 286 -9.96 15.19 -11.90
C GLU A 286 -11.26 14.41 -11.62
N LYS A 287 -11.17 13.25 -10.96
CA LYS A 287 -12.31 12.35 -10.72
C LYS A 287 -12.70 12.24 -9.26
N ILE A 288 -11.73 12.31 -8.34
CA ILE A 288 -11.91 12.07 -6.90
C ILE A 288 -11.10 13.05 -6.06
N GLY A 289 -11.20 12.94 -4.74
CA GLY A 289 -10.36 13.64 -3.76
C GLY A 289 -10.93 14.96 -3.27
N ALA A 290 -11.97 15.51 -3.88
CA ALA A 290 -12.63 16.73 -3.43
C ALA A 290 -14.13 16.74 -3.80
N LEU A 291 -14.91 17.51 -3.05
CA LEU A 291 -16.33 17.74 -3.34
C LEU A 291 -16.46 18.92 -4.31
N GLU A 292 -16.31 18.64 -5.59
CA GLU A 292 -16.32 19.63 -6.67
C GLU A 292 -17.20 19.17 -7.83
N THR A 293 -17.80 20.11 -8.55
CA THR A 293 -18.58 19.81 -9.76
C THR A 293 -17.73 19.07 -10.78
N GLY A 294 -18.25 17.98 -11.33
CA GLY A 294 -17.57 17.16 -12.34
C GLY A 294 -16.81 15.96 -11.76
N LYS A 295 -16.59 15.90 -10.45
CA LYS A 295 -16.03 14.71 -9.78
C LYS A 295 -17.11 13.71 -9.41
N TRP A 296 -16.68 12.47 -9.19
CA TRP A 296 -17.60 11.44 -8.71
C TRP A 296 -18.13 11.80 -7.33
N ALA A 297 -19.41 11.52 -7.10
CA ALA A 297 -20.08 11.77 -5.81
C ALA A 297 -19.68 10.69 -4.79
N ASP A 298 -18.47 10.80 -4.30
CA ASP A 298 -17.89 9.99 -3.23
C ASP A 298 -17.88 10.84 -1.95
N ILE A 299 -18.77 10.53 -1.01
CA ILE A 299 -19.00 11.36 0.17
C ILE A 299 -19.06 10.49 1.40
N ILE A 300 -18.35 10.89 2.44
CA ILE A 300 -18.52 10.31 3.78
C ILE A 300 -19.01 11.39 4.75
N ALA A 301 -19.75 10.98 5.79
CA ALA A 301 -20.09 11.86 6.90
C ALA A 301 -19.81 11.16 8.24
N VAL A 302 -19.39 11.97 9.20
CA VAL A 302 -19.07 11.57 10.57
C VAL A 302 -19.79 12.49 11.56
N ASP A 303 -19.98 12.01 12.80
CA ASP A 303 -20.42 12.86 13.91
C ASP A 303 -19.22 13.62 14.47
N GLY A 304 -19.34 14.94 14.60
CA GLY A 304 -18.26 15.81 15.09
C GLY A 304 -17.46 16.48 13.99
N ASP A 305 -16.38 17.17 14.39
CA ASP A 305 -15.49 17.91 13.51
C ASP A 305 -14.13 17.22 13.42
N PRO A 306 -13.78 16.59 12.27
CA PRO A 306 -12.49 15.93 12.09
C PRO A 306 -11.29 16.87 12.07
N LEU A 307 -11.50 18.19 11.91
CA LEU A 307 -10.44 19.18 12.03
C LEU A 307 -10.07 19.46 13.48
N HIS A 308 -10.98 19.16 14.41
CA HIS A 308 -10.75 19.25 15.86
C HIS A 308 -10.33 17.90 16.45
N ASP A 309 -11.00 16.81 16.05
CA ASP A 309 -10.71 15.43 16.47
C ASP A 309 -10.68 14.50 15.26
N ILE A 310 -9.47 14.20 14.78
CA ILE A 310 -9.25 13.34 13.60
C ILE A 310 -9.82 11.91 13.81
N ALA A 311 -9.91 11.43 15.07
CA ALA A 311 -10.41 10.11 15.40
C ALA A 311 -11.92 9.94 15.09
N THR A 312 -12.66 11.02 14.83
CA THR A 312 -14.04 10.95 14.33
C THR A 312 -14.13 10.17 13.02
N LEU A 313 -13.07 10.22 12.17
CA LEU A 313 -12.99 9.50 10.90
C LEU A 313 -12.91 7.97 11.07
N GLN A 314 -12.68 7.46 12.26
CA GLN A 314 -12.74 6.03 12.57
C GLN A 314 -14.19 5.52 12.75
N ARG A 315 -15.17 6.42 12.76
CA ARG A 315 -16.58 6.13 13.04
C ARG A 315 -17.50 6.74 11.99
N VAL A 316 -17.22 6.41 10.71
CA VAL A 316 -18.01 6.91 9.56
C VAL A 316 -19.45 6.41 9.66
N LYS A 317 -20.42 7.33 9.56
CA LYS A 317 -21.86 7.10 9.67
C LYS A 317 -22.57 7.03 8.33
N PHE A 318 -22.01 7.71 7.34
CA PHE A 318 -22.57 7.74 5.99
C PHE A 318 -21.47 7.52 4.97
N VAL A 319 -21.75 6.70 3.97
CA VAL A 319 -20.86 6.46 2.82
C VAL A 319 -21.68 6.46 1.54
N MET A 320 -21.28 7.31 0.60
CA MET A 320 -21.77 7.34 -0.77
C MET A 320 -20.59 7.08 -1.72
N LYS A 321 -20.78 6.21 -2.70
CA LYS A 321 -19.80 5.91 -3.75
C LYS A 321 -20.44 6.12 -5.13
N GLY A 322 -19.94 7.09 -5.89
CA GLY A 322 -20.47 7.38 -7.23
C GLY A 322 -21.96 7.78 -7.27
N GLY A 323 -22.47 8.39 -6.20
CA GLY A 323 -23.87 8.76 -6.07
C GLY A 323 -24.77 7.70 -5.44
N GLU A 324 -24.28 6.48 -5.22
CA GLU A 324 -25.02 5.41 -4.56
C GLU A 324 -24.71 5.37 -3.06
N VAL A 325 -25.74 5.35 -2.23
CA VAL A 325 -25.61 5.27 -0.77
C VAL A 325 -25.29 3.84 -0.38
N VAL A 326 -24.10 3.63 0.18
CA VAL A 326 -23.60 2.33 0.64
C VAL A 326 -23.93 2.09 2.11
N LYS A 327 -23.84 3.15 2.92
CA LYS A 327 -24.07 3.12 4.36
C LYS A 327 -24.77 4.40 4.79
N ASN A 328 -25.79 4.25 5.65
CA ASN A 328 -26.49 5.39 6.25
C ASN A 328 -26.99 5.04 7.65
N ASP A 329 -26.15 5.29 8.66
CA ASP A 329 -26.49 5.06 10.07
C ASP A 329 -27.35 6.21 10.66
N TYR A 330 -27.66 7.26 9.90
CA TYR A 330 -28.55 8.34 10.29
C TYR A 330 -30.03 8.05 9.95
N ALA A 331 -30.27 7.23 8.94
CA ALA A 331 -31.62 6.77 8.61
C ALA A 331 -31.97 5.55 9.50
N LYS A 332 -32.85 5.77 10.48
CA LYS A 332 -33.46 4.71 11.29
C LYS A 332 -34.79 4.31 10.70
#